data_14744e5c0dd690333117755edb484e01
#
_entry.id   14744e5c0dd690333117755edb484e01
#
_cell.length_a   1.000
_cell.length_b   1.000
_cell.length_c   1.000
_cell.angle_alpha   90.00
_cell.angle_beta   90.00
_cell.angle_gamma   90.00
#
_symmetry.space_group_name_H-M   'P 1'
#
loop_
_entity.id
_entity.type
_entity.pdbx_description
1 polymer ?
#
loop_
_entity_poly.entity_id
_entity_poly.type
_entity_poly.pdbx_seq_one_letter_code
_entity_poly.pdbx_strand_id
1 'polypeptide(L)'
;LILAASVSALATDMIVPVLPLLQKAFHSDYSSIQLTISGFLVIYACSQLLSGFIGEKLGKLRVLTASFLLFLAGSLLCFMADSLSMLLAGRALQAVGAGAGPVLSKAIAKETFSPLTLKRALSDISSASAVVPLIAPLAGAAILGHLSWNHIFLVMALFSVVTLLLSPRRLGHRDSAAAPSSSLFITPAFIQGTL
;
A
#
# COMPACT_ATOMS: atom_id res chain seq x y z
N LEU A 1 4.39 -4.26 -10.51
CA LEU A 1 4.15 -4.99 -9.25
C LEU A 1 5.05 -4.50 -8.12
N ILE A 2 6.36 -4.30 -8.37
CA ILE A 2 7.32 -3.80 -7.37
C ILE A 2 6.85 -2.48 -6.77
N LEU A 3 6.55 -1.48 -7.61
CA LEU A 3 6.04 -0.18 -7.14
C LEU A 3 4.74 -0.34 -6.31
N ALA A 4 3.85 -1.21 -6.76
CA ALA A 4 2.61 -1.45 -6.05
C ALA A 4 2.82 -2.05 -4.64
N ALA A 5 3.80 -2.93 -4.48
CA ALA A 5 4.14 -3.50 -3.18
C ALA A 5 4.82 -2.49 -2.22
N SER A 6 5.48 -1.47 -2.76
CA SER A 6 6.26 -0.49 -1.99
C SER A 6 5.45 0.71 -1.49
N VAL A 7 4.21 0.89 -1.99
CA VAL A 7 3.40 2.08 -1.69
C VAL A 7 3.12 2.27 -0.20
N SER A 8 2.90 1.18 0.53
CA SER A 8 2.60 1.24 1.97
C SER A 8 3.78 1.72 2.80
N ALA A 9 4.98 1.20 2.51
CA ALA A 9 6.21 1.64 3.16
C ALA A 9 6.49 3.12 2.87
N LEU A 10 6.36 3.52 1.59
CA LEU A 10 6.50 4.93 1.21
C LEU A 10 5.53 5.82 2.00
N ALA A 11 4.25 5.44 2.07
CA ALA A 11 3.21 6.21 2.74
C ALA A 11 3.41 6.30 4.26
N THR A 12 4.01 5.29 4.89
CA THR A 12 4.24 5.26 6.33
C THR A 12 5.52 6.02 6.70
N ASP A 13 6.61 5.77 5.97
CA ASP A 13 7.93 6.16 6.41
C ASP A 13 8.31 7.59 5.98
N MET A 14 7.77 8.08 4.85
CA MET A 14 7.97 9.47 4.44
C MET A 14 7.34 10.49 5.39
N ILE A 15 6.31 10.12 6.15
CA ILE A 15 5.62 11.06 7.04
C ILE A 15 6.35 11.24 8.39
N VAL A 16 7.23 10.32 8.77
CA VAL A 16 7.91 10.36 10.06
C VAL A 16 8.62 11.70 10.32
N PRO A 17 9.44 12.23 9.41
CA PRO A 17 10.10 13.52 9.62
C PRO A 17 9.13 14.71 9.62
N VAL A 18 7.88 14.54 9.18
CA VAL A 18 6.86 15.59 9.09
C VAL A 18 6.13 15.82 10.42
N LEU A 19 6.07 14.80 11.29
CA LEU A 19 5.25 14.84 12.52
C LEU A 19 5.44 16.13 13.37
N PRO A 20 6.68 16.61 13.63
CA PRO A 20 6.88 17.84 14.39
C PRO A 20 6.33 19.08 13.68
N LEU A 21 6.32 19.09 12.34
CA LEU A 21 5.79 20.19 11.55
C LEU A 21 4.26 20.17 11.54
N LEU A 22 3.63 19.00 11.47
CA LEU A 22 2.18 18.85 11.59
C LEU A 22 1.68 19.32 12.95
N GLN A 23 2.42 19.03 14.02
CA GLN A 23 2.08 19.49 15.36
C GLN A 23 2.03 21.02 15.42
N LYS A 24 3.02 21.69 14.82
CA LYS A 24 3.05 23.15 14.75
C LYS A 24 1.96 23.70 13.82
N ALA A 25 1.76 23.08 12.66
CA ALA A 25 0.82 23.55 11.65
C ALA A 25 -0.64 23.46 12.11
N PHE A 26 -1.01 22.41 12.83
CA PHE A 26 -2.38 22.18 13.32
C PHE A 26 -2.59 22.56 14.79
N HIS A 27 -1.57 23.10 15.48
CA HIS A 27 -1.63 23.46 16.91
C HIS A 27 -2.23 22.34 17.77
N SER A 28 -1.85 21.09 17.49
CA SER A 28 -2.45 19.90 18.10
C SER A 28 -1.45 19.15 18.96
N ASP A 29 -1.98 18.37 19.92
CA ASP A 29 -1.16 17.52 20.78
C ASP A 29 -0.44 16.43 19.99
N TYR A 30 0.70 16.01 20.47
CA TYR A 30 1.49 14.94 19.84
C TYR A 30 0.70 13.64 19.67
N SER A 31 -0.15 13.28 20.66
CA SER A 31 -1.01 12.11 20.61
C SER A 31 -1.99 12.16 19.42
N SER A 32 -2.57 13.33 19.15
CA SER A 32 -3.48 13.52 18.02
C SER A 32 -2.76 13.43 16.67
N ILE A 33 -1.55 13.98 16.59
CA ILE A 33 -0.72 13.86 15.38
C ILE A 33 -0.27 12.41 15.15
N GLN A 34 0.05 11.67 16.21
CA GLN A 34 0.46 10.26 16.08
C GLN A 34 -0.66 9.38 15.50
N LEU A 35 -1.93 9.77 15.58
CA LEU A 35 -3.02 9.09 14.89
C LEU A 35 -2.85 9.07 13.36
N THR A 36 -2.10 9.99 12.79
CA THR A 36 -1.77 9.97 11.34
C THR A 36 -0.97 8.73 10.95
N ILE A 37 -0.21 8.15 11.87
CA ILE A 37 0.53 6.89 11.66
C ILE A 37 -0.24 5.72 12.23
N SER A 38 -0.63 5.74 13.51
CA SER A 38 -1.27 4.59 14.15
C SER A 38 -2.63 4.28 13.54
N GLY A 39 -3.45 5.29 13.28
CA GLY A 39 -4.74 5.13 12.58
C GLY A 39 -4.55 4.59 11.16
N PHE A 40 -3.55 5.12 10.44
CA PHE A 40 -3.19 4.59 9.13
C PHE A 40 -2.83 3.10 9.20
N LEU A 41 -1.98 2.67 10.13
CA LEU A 41 -1.56 1.27 10.26
C LEU A 41 -2.71 0.32 10.56
N VAL A 42 -3.64 0.72 11.43
CA VAL A 42 -4.83 -0.08 11.75
C VAL A 42 -5.70 -0.27 10.50
N ILE A 43 -6.05 0.82 9.83
CA ILE A 43 -6.88 0.78 8.63
C ILE A 43 -6.18 0.02 7.50
N TYR A 44 -4.87 0.23 7.34
CA TYR A 44 -4.04 -0.49 6.38
C TYR A 44 -4.05 -2.00 6.62
N ALA A 45 -3.90 -2.46 7.88
CA ALA A 45 -3.94 -3.88 8.21
C ALA A 45 -5.30 -4.51 7.89
N CYS A 46 -6.39 -3.83 8.24
CA CYS A 46 -7.75 -4.27 7.88
C CYS A 46 -7.94 -4.33 6.36
N SER A 47 -7.50 -3.29 5.65
CA SER A 47 -7.58 -3.24 4.18
C SER A 47 -6.76 -4.34 3.52
N GLN A 48 -5.60 -4.67 4.08
CA GLN A 48 -4.72 -5.73 3.58
C GLN A 48 -5.41 -7.10 3.62
N LEU A 49 -6.10 -7.41 4.71
CA LEU A 49 -6.88 -8.65 4.85
C LEU A 49 -8.05 -8.71 3.85
N LEU A 50 -8.79 -7.61 3.74
CA LEU A 50 -9.96 -7.52 2.86
C LEU A 50 -9.58 -7.56 1.39
N SER A 51 -8.49 -6.91 1.00
CA SER A 51 -8.06 -6.81 -0.40
C SER A 51 -7.72 -8.15 -1.03
N GLY A 52 -7.18 -9.10 -0.26
CA GLY A 52 -6.95 -10.47 -0.71
C GLY A 52 -8.26 -11.16 -1.10
N PHE A 53 -9.24 -11.14 -0.21
CA PHE A 53 -10.56 -11.75 -0.42
C PHE A 53 -11.34 -11.08 -1.56
N ILE A 54 -11.35 -9.74 -1.60
CA ILE A 54 -12.04 -8.97 -2.65
C ILE A 54 -11.36 -9.21 -4.00
N GLY A 55 -10.01 -9.30 -4.01
CA GLY A 55 -9.24 -9.54 -5.22
C GLY A 55 -9.53 -10.89 -5.88
N GLU A 56 -9.83 -11.92 -5.09
CA GLU A 56 -10.25 -13.23 -5.63
C GLU A 56 -11.64 -13.18 -6.27
N LYS A 57 -12.56 -12.36 -5.73
CA LYS A 57 -13.94 -12.26 -6.23
C LYS A 57 -14.08 -11.32 -7.42
N LEU A 58 -13.46 -10.15 -7.37
CA LEU A 58 -13.65 -9.07 -8.35
C LEU A 58 -12.53 -8.98 -9.40
N GLY A 59 -11.48 -9.80 -9.23
CA GLY A 59 -10.29 -9.75 -10.06
C GLY A 59 -9.18 -8.88 -9.45
N LYS A 60 -8.00 -9.46 -9.29
CA LYS A 60 -6.86 -8.86 -8.57
C LYS A 60 -6.40 -7.54 -9.17
N LEU A 61 -6.36 -7.44 -10.49
CA LEU A 61 -5.92 -6.22 -11.17
C LEU A 61 -6.93 -5.08 -11.03
N ARG A 62 -8.23 -5.37 -11.07
CA ARG A 62 -9.29 -4.37 -10.87
C ARG A 62 -9.24 -3.79 -9.48
N VAL A 63 -9.12 -4.67 -8.46
CA VAL A 63 -9.01 -4.24 -7.06
C VAL A 63 -7.74 -3.45 -6.82
N LEU A 64 -6.61 -3.86 -7.38
CA LEU A 64 -5.35 -3.14 -7.30
C LEU A 64 -5.47 -1.73 -7.92
N THR A 65 -6.09 -1.61 -9.09
CA THR A 65 -6.31 -0.31 -9.75
C THR A 65 -7.22 0.59 -8.93
N ALA A 66 -8.34 0.06 -8.43
CA ALA A 66 -9.27 0.82 -7.57
C ALA A 66 -8.58 1.30 -6.28
N SER A 67 -7.75 0.46 -5.68
CA SER A 67 -6.98 0.79 -4.49
C SER A 67 -5.98 1.91 -4.74
N PHE A 68 -5.30 1.93 -5.88
CA PHE A 68 -4.41 3.05 -6.23
C PHE A 68 -5.17 4.34 -6.53
N LEU A 69 -6.38 4.27 -7.07
CA LEU A 69 -7.23 5.46 -7.23
C LEU A 69 -7.68 6.01 -5.87
N LEU A 70 -8.02 5.14 -4.92
CA LEU A 70 -8.31 5.55 -3.54
C LEU A 70 -7.09 6.16 -2.85
N PHE A 71 -5.91 5.56 -3.04
CA PHE A 71 -4.66 6.10 -2.51
C PHE A 71 -4.34 7.49 -3.09
N LEU A 72 -4.54 7.66 -4.40
CA LEU A 72 -4.38 8.94 -5.08
C LEU A 72 -5.33 10.00 -4.51
N ALA A 73 -6.62 9.68 -4.39
CA ALA A 73 -7.63 10.57 -3.82
C ALA A 73 -7.29 10.96 -2.37
N GLY A 74 -6.88 9.99 -1.54
CA GLY A 74 -6.42 10.24 -0.18
C GLY A 74 -5.17 11.13 -0.12
N SER A 75 -4.23 10.94 -1.05
CA SER A 75 -3.02 11.76 -1.14
C SER A 75 -3.35 13.22 -1.51
N LEU A 76 -4.24 13.42 -2.46
CA LEU A 76 -4.70 14.76 -2.84
C LEU A 76 -5.47 15.42 -1.69
N LEU A 77 -6.30 14.68 -0.97
CA LEU A 77 -7.01 15.19 0.21
C LEU A 77 -6.02 15.62 1.31
N CYS A 78 -4.98 14.83 1.57
CA CYS A 78 -3.92 15.20 2.52
C CYS A 78 -3.12 16.41 2.06
N PHE A 79 -2.85 16.54 0.75
CA PHE A 79 -2.16 17.71 0.19
C PHE A 79 -2.93 19.01 0.41
N MET A 80 -4.27 18.95 0.32
CA MET A 80 -5.18 20.10 0.48
C MET A 80 -5.67 20.29 1.93
N ALA A 81 -5.12 19.53 2.89
CA ALA A 81 -5.64 19.53 4.25
C ALA A 81 -5.36 20.84 5.00
N ASP A 82 -6.42 21.54 5.38
CA ASP A 82 -6.40 22.75 6.20
C ASP A 82 -6.67 22.45 7.69
N SER A 83 -7.04 21.25 8.02
CA SER A 83 -7.34 20.79 9.38
C SER A 83 -6.80 19.40 9.64
N LEU A 84 -6.53 19.08 10.92
CA LEU A 84 -6.09 17.74 11.32
C LEU A 84 -7.13 16.67 10.98
N SER A 85 -8.42 16.95 11.14
CA SER A 85 -9.50 16.02 10.79
C SER A 85 -9.51 15.70 9.28
N MET A 86 -9.29 16.69 8.42
CA MET A 86 -9.17 16.48 6.98
C MET A 86 -7.92 15.65 6.64
N LEU A 87 -6.80 15.92 7.28
CA LEU A 87 -5.58 15.13 7.15
C LEU A 87 -5.83 13.67 7.56
N LEU A 88 -6.45 13.43 8.71
CA LEU A 88 -6.76 12.09 9.20
C LEU A 88 -7.70 11.33 8.25
N ALA A 89 -8.71 12.01 7.70
CA ALA A 89 -9.61 11.43 6.70
C ALA A 89 -8.84 11.05 5.42
N GLY A 90 -7.96 11.91 4.93
CA GLY A 90 -7.10 11.61 3.80
C GLY A 90 -6.16 10.44 4.07
N ARG A 91 -5.58 10.36 5.28
CA ARG A 91 -4.74 9.24 5.72
C ARG A 91 -5.52 7.93 5.81
N ALA A 92 -6.77 7.97 6.29
CA ALA A 92 -7.63 6.80 6.29
C ALA A 92 -7.89 6.28 4.87
N LEU A 93 -8.20 7.18 3.94
CA LEU A 93 -8.42 6.84 2.54
C LEU A 93 -7.15 6.29 1.87
N GLN A 94 -5.97 6.90 2.14
CA GLN A 94 -4.66 6.38 1.71
C GLN A 94 -4.41 4.97 2.25
N ALA A 95 -4.74 4.70 3.53
CA ALA A 95 -4.53 3.41 4.16
C ALA A 95 -5.35 2.31 3.50
N VAL A 96 -6.63 2.58 3.20
CA VAL A 96 -7.48 1.68 2.43
C VAL A 96 -6.85 1.38 1.07
N GLY A 97 -6.37 2.40 0.37
CA GLY A 97 -5.74 2.23 -0.93
C GLY A 97 -4.40 1.50 -0.89
N ALA A 98 -3.59 1.73 0.15
CA ALA A 98 -2.28 1.10 0.27
C ALA A 98 -2.33 -0.40 0.55
N GLY A 99 -3.40 -0.90 1.21
CA GLY A 99 -3.48 -2.28 1.68
C GLY A 99 -3.45 -3.34 0.58
N ALA A 100 -3.97 -3.05 -0.60
CA ALA A 100 -4.01 -4.00 -1.71
C ALA A 100 -2.62 -4.25 -2.35
N GLY A 101 -1.75 -3.25 -2.34
CA GLY A 101 -0.46 -3.29 -3.03
C GLY A 101 0.39 -4.53 -2.72
N PRO A 102 0.82 -4.74 -1.47
CA PRO A 102 1.70 -5.85 -1.10
C PRO A 102 1.07 -7.24 -1.31
N VAL A 103 -0.23 -7.38 -1.06
CA VAL A 103 -0.95 -8.67 -1.17
C VAL A 103 -1.17 -9.02 -2.63
N LEU A 104 -1.81 -8.12 -3.38
CA LEU A 104 -2.20 -8.42 -4.75
C LEU A 104 -1.01 -8.46 -5.70
N SER A 105 0.07 -7.69 -5.44
CA SER A 105 1.30 -7.78 -6.24
C SER A 105 1.90 -9.19 -6.20
N LYS A 106 1.99 -9.80 -5.02
CA LYS A 106 2.50 -11.15 -4.86
C LYS A 106 1.53 -12.19 -5.44
N ALA A 107 0.22 -11.99 -5.29
CA ALA A 107 -0.79 -12.88 -5.84
C ALA A 107 -0.78 -12.86 -7.38
N ILE A 108 -0.72 -11.67 -8.00
CA ILE A 108 -0.60 -11.50 -9.44
C ILE A 108 0.72 -12.10 -9.95
N ALA A 109 1.82 -11.92 -9.23
CA ALA A 109 3.10 -12.51 -9.60
C ALA A 109 3.02 -14.05 -9.68
N LYS A 110 2.36 -14.70 -8.70
CA LYS A 110 2.16 -16.15 -8.70
C LYS A 110 1.35 -16.67 -9.88
N GLU A 111 0.42 -15.88 -10.39
CA GLU A 111 -0.42 -16.26 -11.53
C GLU A 111 0.23 -15.97 -12.89
N THR A 112 1.13 -14.99 -12.93
CA THR A 112 1.70 -14.49 -14.19
C THR A 112 3.03 -15.16 -14.54
N PHE A 113 3.87 -15.44 -13.54
CA PHE A 113 5.23 -15.93 -13.76
C PHE A 113 5.35 -17.43 -13.65
N SER A 114 6.23 -18.04 -14.49
CA SER A 114 6.60 -19.44 -14.38
C SER A 114 7.39 -19.73 -13.09
N PRO A 115 7.47 -20.98 -12.62
CA PRO A 115 8.17 -21.31 -11.36
C PRO A 115 9.62 -20.80 -11.27
N LEU A 116 10.33 -20.76 -12.40
CA LEU A 116 11.71 -20.28 -12.47
C LEU A 116 11.81 -18.75 -12.35
N THR A 117 10.90 -18.01 -12.96
CA THR A 117 10.87 -16.56 -12.95
C THR A 117 10.16 -15.98 -11.73
N LEU A 118 9.23 -16.75 -11.13
CA LEU A 118 8.48 -16.37 -9.94
C LEU A 118 9.40 -16.08 -8.73
N LYS A 119 10.41 -16.93 -8.51
CA LYS A 119 11.38 -16.73 -7.41
C LYS A 119 12.07 -15.37 -7.52
N ARG A 120 12.49 -14.98 -8.73
CA ARG A 120 13.08 -13.66 -8.98
C ARG A 120 12.07 -12.54 -8.74
N ALA A 121 10.87 -12.64 -9.32
CA ALA A 121 9.85 -11.61 -9.15
C ALA A 121 9.47 -11.39 -7.67
N LEU A 122 9.33 -12.46 -6.88
CA LEU A 122 9.05 -12.35 -5.44
C LEU A 122 10.24 -11.79 -4.67
N SER A 123 11.48 -12.16 -5.05
CA SER A 123 12.70 -11.59 -4.48
C SER A 123 12.78 -10.08 -4.73
N ASP A 124 12.55 -9.64 -5.97
CA ASP A 124 12.58 -8.23 -6.36
C ASP A 124 11.52 -7.41 -5.60
N ILE A 125 10.30 -7.95 -5.48
CA ILE A 125 9.23 -7.34 -4.69
C ILE A 125 9.63 -7.21 -3.21
N SER A 126 10.22 -8.26 -2.63
CA SER A 126 10.62 -8.27 -1.23
C SER A 126 11.81 -7.34 -0.98
N SER A 127 12.80 -7.32 -1.87
CA SER A 127 13.95 -6.42 -1.80
C SER A 127 13.54 -4.95 -1.88
N ALA A 128 12.64 -4.61 -2.78
CA ALA A 128 12.10 -3.24 -2.88
C ALA A 128 11.36 -2.85 -1.60
N SER A 129 10.54 -3.75 -1.05
CA SER A 129 9.81 -3.51 0.20
C SER A 129 10.74 -3.33 1.41
N ALA A 130 11.95 -3.90 1.37
CA ALA A 130 12.95 -3.73 2.43
C ALA A 130 13.79 -2.43 2.25
N VAL A 131 14.06 -2.03 1.01
CA VAL A 131 14.87 -0.84 0.69
C VAL A 131 14.08 0.45 0.83
N VAL A 132 12.81 0.45 0.45
CA VAL A 132 11.96 1.67 0.50
C VAL A 132 11.88 2.30 1.88
N PRO A 133 11.70 1.57 3.00
CA PRO A 133 11.72 2.16 4.34
C PRO A 133 13.01 2.90 4.72
N LEU A 134 14.15 2.50 4.13
CA LEU A 134 15.42 3.19 4.36
C LEU A 134 15.50 4.53 3.60
N ILE A 135 14.95 4.57 2.41
CA ILE A 135 15.03 5.74 1.52
C ILE A 135 13.87 6.72 1.79
N ALA A 136 12.69 6.24 2.14
CA ALA A 136 11.49 7.06 2.30
C ALA A 136 11.65 8.19 3.32
N PRO A 137 12.20 7.99 4.55
CA PRO A 137 12.41 9.09 5.49
C PRO A 137 13.41 10.13 4.97
N LEU A 138 14.48 9.68 4.28
CA LEU A 138 15.47 10.58 3.70
C LEU A 138 14.86 11.44 2.59
N ALA A 139 14.05 10.82 1.73
CA ALA A 139 13.30 11.55 0.70
C ALA A 139 12.31 12.55 1.32
N GLY A 140 11.60 12.15 2.38
CA GLY A 140 10.73 13.04 3.15
C GLY A 140 11.48 14.24 3.74
N ALA A 141 12.62 14.01 4.39
CA ALA A 141 13.45 15.05 4.96
C ALA A 141 14.03 16.00 3.87
N ALA A 142 14.44 15.46 2.72
CA ALA A 142 14.93 16.26 1.60
C ALA A 142 13.85 17.19 1.04
N ILE A 143 12.62 16.71 0.91
CA ILE A 143 11.48 17.54 0.48
C ILE A 143 11.25 18.67 1.47
N LEU A 144 11.30 18.40 2.78
CA LEU A 144 11.11 19.41 3.83
C LEU A 144 12.19 20.47 3.87
N GLY A 145 13.39 20.20 3.35
CA GLY A 145 14.47 21.18 3.22
C GLY A 145 14.17 22.30 2.22
N HIS A 146 13.24 22.08 1.27
CA HIS A 146 12.97 23.00 0.17
C HIS A 146 11.49 23.36 0.02
N LEU A 147 10.59 22.53 0.51
CA LEU A 147 9.14 22.63 0.29
C LEU A 147 8.36 22.44 1.60
N SER A 148 7.09 22.84 1.59
CA SER A 148 6.19 22.64 2.73
C SER A 148 5.83 21.17 2.92
N TRP A 149 5.41 20.81 4.12
CA TRP A 149 5.08 19.44 4.53
C TRP A 149 4.03 18.74 3.63
N ASN A 150 3.07 19.49 3.09
CA ASN A 150 2.01 18.97 2.23
C ASN A 150 2.54 18.40 0.90
N HIS A 151 3.68 18.88 0.39
CA HIS A 151 4.27 18.40 -0.86
C HIS A 151 4.69 16.93 -0.80
N ILE A 152 4.88 16.37 0.39
CA ILE A 152 5.11 14.93 0.56
C ILE A 152 3.92 14.12 0.04
N PHE A 153 2.70 14.59 0.30
CA PHE A 153 1.50 13.93 -0.20
C PHE A 153 1.34 14.09 -1.72
N LEU A 154 1.86 15.18 -2.29
CA LEU A 154 1.90 15.34 -3.75
C LEU A 154 2.86 14.32 -4.40
N VAL A 155 4.01 14.07 -3.77
CA VAL A 155 4.94 13.01 -4.22
C VAL A 155 4.30 11.63 -4.14
N MET A 156 3.55 11.34 -3.07
CA MET A 156 2.79 10.09 -2.94
C MET A 156 1.69 9.98 -4.01
N ALA A 157 0.99 11.08 -4.33
CA ALA A 157 0.01 11.14 -5.40
C ALA A 157 0.66 10.83 -6.77
N LEU A 158 1.80 11.45 -7.06
CA LEU A 158 2.57 11.22 -8.28
C LEU A 158 3.03 9.76 -8.38
N PHE A 159 3.51 9.19 -7.27
CA PHE A 159 3.90 7.78 -7.21
C PHE A 159 2.72 6.86 -7.55
N SER A 160 1.52 7.18 -7.06
CA SER A 160 0.30 6.44 -7.40
C SER A 160 -0.04 6.54 -8.89
N VAL A 161 0.05 7.73 -9.46
CA VAL A 161 -0.19 7.95 -10.90
C VAL A 161 0.80 7.15 -11.75
N VAL A 162 2.09 7.21 -11.42
CA VAL A 162 3.12 6.44 -12.11
C VAL A 162 2.83 4.93 -12.03
N THR A 163 2.44 4.45 -10.85
CA THR A 163 2.10 3.03 -10.67
C THR A 163 0.87 2.63 -11.49
N LEU A 164 -0.15 3.49 -11.57
CA LEU A 164 -1.34 3.27 -12.40
C LEU A 164 -1.01 3.26 -13.89
N LEU A 165 -0.16 4.16 -14.35
CA LEU A 165 0.26 4.23 -15.77
C LEU A 165 1.09 3.02 -16.19
N LEU A 166 1.96 2.54 -15.28
CA LEU A 166 2.81 1.37 -15.51
C LEU A 166 2.09 0.05 -15.23
N SER A 167 0.88 0.09 -14.69
CA SER A 167 0.07 -1.12 -14.46
C SER A 167 -0.36 -1.71 -15.81
N PRO A 168 -0.08 -3.00 -16.07
CA PRO A 168 -0.38 -3.61 -17.37
C PRO A 168 -1.89 -3.75 -17.55
N ARG A 169 -2.48 -2.87 -18.34
CA ARG A 169 -3.92 -2.88 -18.71
C ARG A 169 -4.38 -4.14 -19.46
N ARG A 170 -3.44 -4.99 -19.89
CA ARG A 170 -3.72 -6.16 -20.75
C ARG A 170 -3.91 -7.50 -20.01
N LEU A 171 -3.76 -7.55 -18.68
CA LEU A 171 -4.00 -8.79 -17.92
C LEU A 171 -5.50 -9.06 -17.65
N GLY A 172 -6.38 -8.13 -17.98
CA GLY A 172 -7.82 -8.23 -17.69
C GLY A 172 -8.61 -9.26 -18.52
N HIS A 173 -7.98 -10.01 -19.42
CA HIS A 173 -8.71 -10.99 -20.26
C HIS A 173 -8.53 -12.44 -19.81
N ARG A 174 -7.74 -12.73 -18.77
CA ARG A 174 -7.59 -14.09 -18.22
C ARG A 174 -8.38 -14.37 -16.95
N ASP A 175 -8.97 -13.34 -16.34
CA ASP A 175 -9.67 -13.47 -15.06
C ASP A 175 -11.03 -14.18 -15.13
N SER A 176 -11.49 -14.59 -16.35
CA SER A 176 -12.83 -15.16 -16.53
C SER A 176 -12.89 -16.69 -16.75
N ALA A 177 -11.76 -17.39 -16.68
CA ALA A 177 -11.73 -18.79 -17.12
C ALA A 177 -11.09 -19.80 -16.16
N ALA A 178 -11.02 -19.54 -14.84
CA ALA A 178 -10.66 -20.60 -13.90
C ALA A 178 -11.21 -20.30 -12.51
N ALA A 179 -12.41 -20.72 -12.23
CA ALA A 179 -12.82 -21.07 -10.87
C ALA A 179 -12.49 -22.56 -10.64
N PRO A 180 -11.37 -22.93 -9.99
CA PRO A 180 -11.27 -24.23 -9.38
C PRO A 180 -11.96 -24.16 -8.02
N SER A 181 -12.96 -25.01 -7.85
CA SER A 181 -13.56 -25.35 -6.55
C SER A 181 -12.47 -25.54 -5.50
N SER A 182 -12.34 -24.59 -4.59
CA SER A 182 -11.52 -24.73 -3.39
C SER A 182 -12.24 -25.70 -2.44
N SER A 183 -11.98 -26.99 -2.59
CA SER A 183 -12.11 -27.91 -1.49
C SER A 183 -11.09 -27.51 -0.43
N LEU A 184 -11.62 -27.04 0.68
CA LEU A 184 -10.88 -26.76 1.90
C LEU A 184 -10.34 -28.09 2.44
N PHE A 185 -9.21 -28.56 1.93
CA PHE A 185 -8.48 -29.65 2.53
C PHE A 185 -7.68 -29.11 3.72
N ILE A 186 -8.33 -29.04 4.88
CA ILE A 186 -7.65 -29.14 6.16
C ILE A 186 -7.11 -30.56 6.23
N THR A 187 -5.87 -30.76 5.83
CA THR A 187 -5.19 -32.05 6.00
C THR A 187 -4.78 -32.13 7.48
N PRO A 188 -5.28 -33.11 8.26
CA PRO A 188 -4.87 -33.31 9.65
C PRO A 188 -3.55 -34.08 9.71
N ALA A 189 -2.50 -33.59 9.06
CA ALA A 189 -1.19 -34.24 9.02
C ALA A 189 -0.18 -33.68 10.06
N PHE A 190 -0.63 -32.91 11.04
CA PHE A 190 0.27 -32.29 12.03
C PHE A 190 0.23 -32.94 13.43
N ILE A 191 -0.40 -34.12 13.57
CA ILE A 191 -0.51 -34.82 14.89
C ILE A 191 0.16 -36.22 14.90
N GLN A 192 1.10 -36.50 14.02
CA GLN A 192 1.91 -37.74 14.14
C GLN A 192 3.38 -37.43 13.97
N GLY A 193 4.02 -37.01 15.05
CA GLY A 193 5.45 -36.73 15.05
C GLY A 193 6.04 -36.47 16.43
N THR A 194 5.51 -37.16 17.47
CA THR A 194 6.21 -37.26 18.77
C THR A 194 5.87 -38.59 19.43
N LEU A 195 6.65 -39.60 19.12
CA LEU A 195 7.02 -40.73 19.98
C LEU A 195 8.42 -41.20 19.59
#